data_e474617d400f6c35b695f407bd118b07
#
_entry.id   e474617d400f6c35b695f407bd118b07
#
_cell.length_a   1.000
_cell.length_b   1.000
_cell.length_c   1.000
_cell.angle_alpha   90.00
_cell.angle_beta   90.00
_cell.angle_gamma   90.00
#
_symmetry.space_group_name_H-M   'P 1'
#
loop_
_entity.id
_entity.type
_entity.pdbx_description
1 polymer ?
#
loop_
_entity_poly.entity_id
_entity_poly.type
_entity_poly.pdbx_seq_one_letter_code
_entity_poly.pdbx_strand_id
1 'polypeptide(L)'
;GGHLSLMVGLNSDSGKADARNPIMQQDNKVATIVAYFPPVDFRSDQAEAQGIINEVEQDELMQRFPALDYDEAMIPMMSPITHVDSNDPPVLLIHGDADPLVHVTHSHAMLATLKKFDVPSELIVISGGKHGFGGENAKIANAARLAWFERHLNQ
;
A
#
# COMPACT_ATOMS: atom_id res chain seq x y z
N GLY A 1 -5.69 -6.94 0.67
CA GLY A 1 -6.44 -5.65 0.78
C GLY A 1 -5.52 -4.43 0.71
N GLY A 2 -4.45 -4.35 1.53
CA GLY A 2 -3.57 -3.18 1.60
C GLY A 2 -2.90 -2.80 0.28
N HIS A 3 -2.38 -3.77 -0.46
CA HIS A 3 -1.85 -3.57 -1.80
C HIS A 3 -2.88 -2.92 -2.74
N LEU A 4 -4.09 -3.50 -2.82
CA LEU A 4 -5.15 -2.97 -3.69
C LEU A 4 -5.60 -1.56 -3.27
N SER A 5 -5.62 -1.25 -1.98
CA SER A 5 -5.93 0.11 -1.50
C SER A 5 -4.92 1.13 -2.02
N LEU A 6 -3.62 0.78 -2.00
CA LEU A 6 -2.58 1.64 -2.56
C LEU A 6 -2.69 1.72 -4.09
N MET A 7 -2.86 0.59 -4.79
CA MET A 7 -2.98 0.58 -6.26
C MET A 7 -4.14 1.44 -6.76
N VAL A 8 -5.30 1.38 -6.10
CA VAL A 8 -6.46 2.19 -6.47
C VAL A 8 -6.23 3.66 -6.17
N GLY A 9 -5.65 3.97 -5.00
CA GLY A 9 -5.52 5.35 -4.56
C GLY A 9 -4.38 6.13 -5.23
N LEU A 10 -3.27 5.44 -5.57
CA LEU A 10 -2.09 6.04 -6.22
C LEU A 10 -2.18 6.07 -7.75
N ASN A 11 -3.17 5.40 -8.36
CA ASN A 11 -3.40 5.37 -9.81
C ASN A 11 -4.68 6.10 -10.18
N SER A 12 -4.90 7.27 -9.59
CA SER A 12 -6.08 8.06 -9.90
C SER A 12 -5.95 8.76 -11.27
N ASP A 13 -7.06 8.85 -11.99
CA ASP A 13 -7.16 9.63 -13.22
C ASP A 13 -8.37 10.60 -13.17
N SER A 14 -8.36 11.59 -14.04
CA SER A 14 -9.42 12.62 -14.10
C SER A 14 -10.64 12.20 -14.90
N GLY A 15 -10.69 10.95 -15.36
CA GLY A 15 -11.69 10.46 -16.31
C GLY A 15 -11.45 10.99 -17.74
N LYS A 16 -12.20 10.44 -18.68
CA LYS A 16 -12.14 10.80 -20.11
C LYS A 16 -13.46 11.41 -20.53
N ALA A 17 -13.54 12.74 -20.58
CA ALA A 17 -14.77 13.48 -20.86
C ALA A 17 -15.48 13.09 -22.17
N ASP A 18 -14.72 12.61 -23.17
CA ASP A 18 -15.19 12.16 -24.48
C ASP A 18 -15.48 10.65 -24.57
N ALA A 19 -15.30 9.90 -23.49
CA ALA A 19 -15.57 8.47 -23.48
C ALA A 19 -17.05 8.19 -23.72
N ARG A 20 -17.36 7.14 -24.49
CA ARG A 20 -18.74 6.71 -24.74
C ARG A 20 -19.44 6.14 -23.50
N ASN A 21 -18.66 5.55 -22.58
CA ASN A 21 -19.16 5.01 -21.32
C ASN A 21 -19.13 6.10 -20.25
N PRO A 22 -20.27 6.48 -19.64
CA PRO A 22 -20.35 7.50 -18.60
C PRO A 22 -19.47 7.22 -17.38
N ILE A 23 -19.21 5.95 -17.06
CA ILE A 23 -18.32 5.56 -15.96
C ILE A 23 -16.88 6.03 -16.24
N MET A 24 -16.44 5.94 -17.47
CA MET A 24 -15.11 6.36 -17.88
C MET A 24 -14.94 7.89 -17.93
N GLN A 25 -16.01 8.63 -17.82
CA GLN A 25 -16.00 10.10 -17.75
C GLN A 25 -15.74 10.62 -16.33
N GLN A 26 -15.95 9.76 -15.33
CA GLN A 26 -15.78 10.14 -13.92
C GLN A 26 -14.30 10.05 -13.52
N ASP A 27 -13.85 10.98 -12.67
CA ASP A 27 -12.57 10.78 -11.97
C ASP A 27 -12.72 9.63 -10.96
N ASN A 28 -11.59 9.02 -10.62
CA ASN A 28 -11.53 7.93 -9.65
C ASN A 28 -10.70 8.31 -8.41
N LYS A 29 -10.52 9.62 -8.18
CA LYS A 29 -9.75 10.14 -7.05
C LYS A 29 -10.37 9.75 -5.73
N VAL A 30 -9.53 9.34 -4.79
CA VAL A 30 -9.94 9.08 -3.42
C VAL A 30 -9.42 10.20 -2.49
N ALA A 31 -10.16 10.50 -1.44
CA ALA A 31 -9.81 11.57 -0.51
C ALA A 31 -8.61 11.20 0.39
N THR A 32 -8.44 9.91 0.69
CA THR A 32 -7.34 9.38 1.51
C THR A 32 -7.22 7.87 1.36
N ILE A 33 -6.07 7.31 1.71
CA ILE A 33 -5.79 5.87 1.67
C ILE A 33 -5.47 5.37 3.08
N VAL A 34 -6.03 4.21 3.43
CA VAL A 34 -5.59 3.42 4.60
C VAL A 34 -5.22 2.02 4.13
N ALA A 35 -3.95 1.65 4.28
CA ALA A 35 -3.44 0.36 3.85
C ALA A 35 -2.90 -0.45 5.04
N TYR A 36 -3.38 -1.68 5.16
CA TYR A 36 -2.97 -2.63 6.19
C TYR A 36 -1.96 -3.62 5.60
N PHE A 37 -0.81 -3.72 6.25
CA PHE A 37 0.30 -4.65 5.92
C PHE A 37 0.49 -4.85 4.41
N PRO A 38 0.67 -3.75 3.64
CA PRO A 38 0.73 -3.84 2.19
C PRO A 38 2.10 -4.34 1.71
N PRO A 39 2.17 -5.33 0.82
CA PRO A 39 3.34 -5.49 -0.04
C PRO A 39 3.36 -4.32 -1.04
N VAL A 40 4.51 -3.68 -1.22
CA VAL A 40 4.59 -2.42 -1.99
C VAL A 40 5.61 -2.43 -3.12
N ASP A 41 6.57 -3.34 -3.10
CA ASP A 41 7.58 -3.49 -4.14
C ASP A 41 7.78 -4.97 -4.46
N PHE A 42 7.60 -5.35 -5.72
CA PHE A 42 7.78 -6.71 -6.21
C PHE A 42 9.01 -6.81 -7.13
N ARG A 43 9.79 -5.74 -7.28
CA ARG A 43 11.03 -5.72 -8.06
C ARG A 43 12.14 -6.32 -7.21
N SER A 44 12.55 -7.56 -7.49
CA SER A 44 13.49 -8.33 -6.66
C SER A 44 14.79 -7.58 -6.35
N ASP A 45 15.48 -7.10 -7.38
CA ASP A 45 16.76 -6.41 -7.28
C ASP A 45 16.70 -5.11 -6.44
N GLN A 46 15.63 -4.35 -6.57
CA GLN A 46 15.44 -3.11 -5.81
C GLN A 46 14.87 -3.36 -4.41
N ALA A 47 13.96 -4.32 -4.28
CA ALA A 47 13.39 -4.69 -3.01
C ALA A 47 14.44 -5.31 -2.07
N GLU A 48 15.34 -6.15 -2.59
CA GLU A 48 16.50 -6.67 -1.86
C GLU A 48 17.46 -5.57 -1.43
N ALA A 49 17.84 -4.68 -2.37
CA ALA A 49 18.76 -3.58 -2.07
C ALA A 49 18.23 -2.62 -0.99
N GLN A 50 16.90 -2.52 -0.85
CA GLN A 50 16.22 -1.73 0.17
C GLN A 50 15.88 -2.53 1.43
N GLY A 51 16.20 -3.82 1.48
CA GLY A 51 15.87 -4.72 2.59
C GLY A 51 14.36 -4.94 2.75
N ILE A 52 13.58 -4.78 1.68
CA ILE A 52 12.11 -4.94 1.69
C ILE A 52 11.74 -6.41 1.62
N ILE A 53 12.42 -7.17 0.76
CA ILE A 53 12.27 -8.62 0.61
C ILE A 53 13.66 -9.26 0.50
N ASN A 54 13.73 -10.56 0.76
CA ASN A 54 14.88 -11.40 0.40
C ASN A 54 14.41 -12.51 -0.55
N GLU A 55 15.35 -13.19 -1.23
CA GLU A 55 15.02 -14.26 -2.21
C GLU A 55 14.09 -15.35 -1.62
N VAL A 56 14.30 -15.72 -0.37
CA VAL A 56 13.50 -16.75 0.31
C VAL A 56 12.06 -16.29 0.51
N GLU A 57 11.86 -15.03 0.92
CA GLU A 57 10.50 -14.47 1.10
C GLU A 57 9.75 -14.36 -0.21
N GLN A 58 10.43 -14.04 -1.31
CA GLN A 58 9.83 -13.97 -2.64
C GLN A 58 9.40 -15.36 -3.11
N ASP A 59 10.24 -16.38 -2.99
CA ASP A 59 9.93 -17.75 -3.35
C ASP A 59 8.76 -18.31 -2.52
N GLU A 60 8.74 -18.06 -1.22
CA GLU A 60 7.64 -18.46 -0.33
C GLU A 60 6.34 -17.76 -0.72
N LEU A 61 6.39 -16.47 -1.04
CA LEU A 61 5.22 -15.68 -1.47
C LEU A 61 4.65 -16.23 -2.78
N MET A 62 5.50 -16.53 -3.77
CA MET A 62 5.10 -17.06 -5.07
C MET A 62 4.54 -18.50 -4.93
N GLN A 63 5.13 -19.35 -4.09
CA GLN A 63 4.60 -20.68 -3.81
C GLN A 63 3.23 -20.65 -3.11
N ARG A 64 3.03 -19.68 -2.22
CA ARG A 64 1.79 -19.54 -1.46
C ARG A 64 0.65 -18.92 -2.28
N PHE A 65 0.99 -18.14 -3.29
CA PHE A 65 0.05 -17.44 -4.16
C PHE A 65 0.37 -17.68 -5.65
N PRO A 66 0.13 -18.91 -6.17
CA PRO A 66 0.41 -19.23 -7.57
C PRO A 66 -0.32 -18.36 -8.59
N ALA A 67 -1.39 -17.68 -8.17
CA ALA A 67 -2.10 -16.70 -8.99
C ALA A 67 -1.29 -15.41 -9.25
N LEU A 68 -0.12 -15.25 -8.61
CA LEU A 68 0.86 -14.21 -8.88
C LEU A 68 1.88 -14.61 -9.95
N ASP A 69 1.64 -15.70 -10.70
CA ASP A 69 2.41 -16.03 -11.91
C ASP A 69 2.09 -15.00 -13.00
N TYR A 70 2.82 -13.89 -12.97
CA TYR A 70 2.68 -12.77 -13.90
C TYR A 70 3.98 -12.53 -14.66
N ASP A 71 3.85 -11.93 -15.85
CA ASP A 71 4.99 -11.50 -16.65
C ASP A 71 5.86 -10.50 -15.86
N GLU A 72 7.16 -10.76 -15.78
CA GLU A 72 8.13 -9.88 -15.12
C GLU A 72 8.04 -8.41 -15.60
N ALA A 73 7.65 -8.20 -16.86
CA ALA A 73 7.40 -6.87 -17.40
C ALA A 73 6.26 -6.12 -16.67
N MET A 74 5.38 -6.82 -15.97
CA MET A 74 4.29 -6.23 -15.19
C MET A 74 4.70 -5.84 -13.78
N ILE A 75 5.82 -6.33 -13.28
CA ILE A 75 6.26 -6.12 -11.90
C ILE A 75 6.31 -4.63 -11.49
N PRO A 76 6.93 -3.73 -12.26
CA PRO A 76 6.93 -2.31 -11.90
C PRO A 76 5.51 -1.73 -11.83
N MET A 77 4.65 -2.12 -12.76
CA MET A 77 3.27 -1.64 -12.84
C MET A 77 2.40 -2.16 -11.69
N MET A 78 2.74 -3.32 -11.11
CA MET A 78 2.05 -3.94 -9.97
C MET A 78 2.62 -3.49 -8.62
N SER A 79 3.74 -2.78 -8.61
CA SER A 79 4.42 -2.33 -7.38
C SER A 79 3.92 -0.95 -6.95
N PRO A 80 3.09 -0.82 -5.90
CA PRO A 80 2.52 0.47 -5.47
C PRO A 80 3.56 1.58 -5.29
N ILE A 81 4.76 1.25 -4.84
CA ILE A 81 5.84 2.21 -4.58
C ILE A 81 6.29 2.97 -5.84
N THR A 82 6.08 2.41 -7.02
CA THR A 82 6.46 3.03 -8.31
C THR A 82 5.46 4.07 -8.80
N HIS A 83 4.28 4.12 -8.20
CA HIS A 83 3.19 5.01 -8.61
C HIS A 83 3.09 6.28 -7.76
N VAL A 84 3.93 6.40 -6.72
CA VAL A 84 3.89 7.56 -5.83
C VAL A 84 4.28 8.84 -6.54
N ASP A 85 3.43 9.84 -6.46
CA ASP A 85 3.70 11.20 -6.92
C ASP A 85 3.20 12.28 -5.93
N SER A 86 3.52 13.55 -6.19
CA SER A 86 3.18 14.66 -5.29
C SER A 86 1.69 15.05 -5.27
N ASN A 87 0.87 14.46 -6.11
CA ASN A 87 -0.58 14.71 -6.17
C ASN A 87 -1.38 13.64 -5.44
N ASP A 88 -0.69 12.65 -4.86
CA ASP A 88 -1.32 11.55 -4.16
C ASP A 88 -2.08 12.02 -2.91
N PRO A 89 -3.20 11.36 -2.57
CA PRO A 89 -3.94 11.66 -1.37
C PRO A 89 -3.17 11.25 -0.11
N PRO A 90 -3.51 11.79 1.07
CA PRO A 90 -2.93 11.36 2.34
C PRO A 90 -3.01 9.85 2.56
N VAL A 91 -1.92 9.25 3.06
CA VAL A 91 -1.77 7.79 3.22
C VAL A 91 -1.47 7.41 4.66
N LEU A 92 -2.30 6.55 5.25
CA LEU A 92 -2.00 5.85 6.50
C LEU A 92 -1.61 4.40 6.21
N LEU A 93 -0.45 4.00 6.72
CA LEU A 93 0.02 2.61 6.73
C LEU A 93 -0.14 2.04 8.15
N ILE A 94 -0.66 0.82 8.28
CA ILE A 94 -0.77 0.11 9.56
C ILE A 94 -0.16 -1.28 9.39
N HIS A 95 0.89 -1.59 10.17
CA HIS A 95 1.64 -2.83 10.02
C HIS A 95 2.04 -3.41 11.37
N GLY A 96 2.08 -4.73 11.48
CA GLY A 96 2.64 -5.42 12.64
C GLY A 96 4.12 -5.71 12.46
N ASP A 97 4.94 -5.52 13.49
CA ASP A 97 6.38 -5.78 13.42
C ASP A 97 6.76 -7.27 13.50
N ALA A 98 5.79 -8.13 13.81
CA ALA A 98 5.94 -9.58 13.82
C ALA A 98 5.12 -10.25 12.68
N ASP A 99 4.88 -9.54 11.57
CA ASP A 99 4.18 -10.07 10.39
C ASP A 99 5.08 -11.10 9.66
N PRO A 100 4.68 -12.39 9.63
CA PRO A 100 5.48 -13.43 9.00
C PRO A 100 5.24 -13.57 7.49
N LEU A 101 4.28 -12.82 6.93
CA LEU A 101 3.87 -12.94 5.53
C LEU A 101 4.36 -11.77 4.68
N VAL A 102 4.22 -10.55 5.20
CA VAL A 102 4.72 -9.33 4.58
C VAL A 102 5.54 -8.58 5.62
N HIS A 103 6.82 -8.49 5.42
CA HIS A 103 7.69 -7.85 6.39
C HIS A 103 7.40 -6.35 6.52
N VAL A 104 7.49 -5.81 7.73
CA VAL A 104 7.20 -4.39 8.04
C VAL A 104 8.07 -3.40 7.25
N THR A 105 9.20 -3.84 6.71
CA THR A 105 10.08 -3.06 5.83
C THR A 105 9.36 -2.54 4.58
N HIS A 106 8.38 -3.26 4.04
CA HIS A 106 7.51 -2.76 2.96
C HIS A 106 6.85 -1.44 3.35
N SER A 107 6.25 -1.35 4.53
CA SER A 107 5.60 -0.12 4.99
C SER A 107 6.61 1.00 5.31
N HIS A 108 7.80 0.67 5.80
CA HIS A 108 8.87 1.66 5.98
C HIS A 108 9.36 2.24 4.66
N ALA A 109 9.57 1.41 3.64
CA ALA A 109 9.97 1.86 2.31
C ALA A 109 8.90 2.74 1.66
N MET A 110 7.63 2.33 1.76
CA MET A 110 6.49 3.11 1.27
C MET A 110 6.41 4.48 1.94
N LEU A 111 6.51 4.54 3.28
CA LEU A 111 6.52 5.79 4.02
C LEU A 111 7.67 6.70 3.59
N ALA A 112 8.88 6.15 3.41
CA ALA A 112 10.04 6.91 2.95
C ALA A 112 9.81 7.50 1.55
N THR A 113 9.20 6.73 0.65
CA THR A 113 8.88 7.18 -0.70
C THR A 113 7.80 8.27 -0.69
N LEU A 114 6.70 8.09 0.05
CA LEU A 114 5.65 9.08 0.20
C LEU A 114 6.20 10.42 0.73
N LYS A 115 7.06 10.37 1.74
CA LYS A 115 7.72 11.56 2.29
C LYS A 115 8.65 12.24 1.29
N LYS A 116 9.33 11.49 0.43
CA LYS A 116 10.21 12.04 -0.63
C LYS A 116 9.42 12.86 -1.66
N PHE A 117 8.14 12.54 -1.85
CA PHE A 117 7.22 13.25 -2.74
C PHE A 117 6.31 14.25 -2.00
N ASP A 118 6.60 14.54 -0.71
CA ASP A 118 5.83 15.45 0.15
C ASP A 118 4.36 15.04 0.34
N VAL A 119 4.03 13.74 0.16
CA VAL A 119 2.69 13.21 0.40
C VAL A 119 2.45 13.10 1.91
N PRO A 120 1.37 13.69 2.47
CA PRO A 120 1.02 13.55 3.87
C PRO A 120 0.85 12.07 4.25
N SER A 121 1.69 11.56 5.14
CA SER A 121 1.72 10.12 5.41
C SER A 121 2.14 9.78 6.83
N GLU A 122 1.53 8.74 7.38
CA GLU A 122 1.84 8.17 8.69
C GLU A 122 1.98 6.65 8.59
N LEU A 123 2.82 6.08 9.46
CA LEU A 123 2.94 4.63 9.68
C LEU A 123 2.71 4.33 11.15
N ILE A 124 1.73 3.48 11.42
CA ILE A 124 1.48 2.90 12.74
C ILE A 124 2.04 1.48 12.77
N VAL A 125 3.11 1.28 13.52
CA VAL A 125 3.67 -0.06 13.76
C VAL A 125 3.07 -0.62 15.04
N ILE A 126 2.43 -1.80 14.94
CA ILE A 126 1.80 -2.49 16.07
C ILE A 126 2.76 -3.57 16.57
N SER A 127 3.26 -3.38 17.80
CA SER A 127 4.23 -4.30 18.38
C SER A 127 3.63 -5.70 18.62
N GLY A 128 4.35 -6.74 18.18
CA GLY A 128 3.91 -8.13 18.18
C GLY A 128 2.74 -8.42 17.23
N GLY A 129 2.32 -7.46 16.43
CA GLY A 129 1.26 -7.63 15.43
C GLY A 129 1.71 -8.54 14.29
N LYS A 130 0.84 -9.48 13.90
CA LYS A 130 1.03 -10.39 12.76
C LYS A 130 0.24 -9.91 11.54
N HIS A 131 0.27 -10.70 10.48
CA HIS A 131 -0.57 -10.47 9.28
C HIS A 131 -2.05 -10.70 9.61
N GLY A 132 -2.74 -9.63 9.98
CA GLY A 132 -4.08 -9.64 10.54
C GLY A 132 -4.09 -9.32 12.04
N PHE A 133 -4.95 -8.41 12.45
CA PHE A 133 -5.04 -7.96 13.84
C PHE A 133 -6.28 -8.54 14.53
N GLY A 134 -6.07 -9.05 15.74
CA GLY A 134 -7.11 -9.49 16.65
C GLY A 134 -6.97 -8.82 18.03
N GLY A 135 -7.98 -8.92 18.85
CA GLY A 135 -7.93 -8.44 20.26
C GLY A 135 -7.55 -6.97 20.38
N GLU A 136 -6.56 -6.68 21.21
CA GLU A 136 -6.10 -5.31 21.47
C GLU A 136 -5.43 -4.67 20.24
N ASN A 137 -4.67 -5.43 19.46
CA ASN A 137 -4.06 -4.94 18.24
C ASN A 137 -5.09 -4.44 17.20
N ALA A 138 -6.25 -5.12 17.12
CA ALA A 138 -7.35 -4.67 16.27
C ALA A 138 -7.98 -3.36 16.76
N LYS A 139 -8.06 -3.16 18.07
CA LYS A 139 -8.57 -1.89 18.64
C LYS A 139 -7.63 -0.74 18.32
N ILE A 140 -6.32 -0.93 18.49
CA ILE A 140 -5.30 0.08 18.16
C ILE A 140 -5.39 0.44 16.67
N ALA A 141 -5.41 -0.55 15.79
CA ALA A 141 -5.50 -0.34 14.35
C ALA A 141 -6.79 0.39 13.94
N ASN A 142 -7.93 0.01 14.53
CA ASN A 142 -9.22 0.64 14.26
C ASN A 142 -9.26 2.08 14.77
N ALA A 143 -8.73 2.36 15.95
CA ALA A 143 -8.66 3.72 16.49
C ALA A 143 -7.81 4.63 15.61
N ALA A 144 -6.63 4.16 15.16
CA ALA A 144 -5.77 4.89 14.25
C ALA A 144 -6.46 5.19 12.92
N ARG A 145 -7.13 4.19 12.33
CA ARG A 145 -7.89 4.35 11.09
C ARG A 145 -9.01 5.37 11.23
N LEU A 146 -9.79 5.32 12.32
CA LEU A 146 -10.90 6.25 12.54
C LEU A 146 -10.38 7.68 12.70
N ALA A 147 -9.36 7.90 13.54
CA ALA A 147 -8.74 9.21 13.72
C ALA A 147 -8.17 9.77 12.40
N TRP A 148 -7.62 8.90 11.54
CA TRP A 148 -7.15 9.28 10.22
C TRP A 148 -8.28 9.77 9.32
N PHE A 149 -9.39 9.02 9.24
CA PHE A 149 -10.56 9.41 8.46
C PHE A 149 -11.20 10.69 8.99
N GLU A 150 -11.33 10.85 10.31
CA GLU A 150 -11.83 12.09 10.90
C GLU A 150 -11.00 13.32 10.51
N ARG A 151 -9.67 13.17 10.43
CA ARG A 151 -8.75 14.24 10.03
C ARG A 151 -8.86 14.60 8.57
N HIS A 152 -9.08 13.64 7.68
CA HIS A 152 -8.96 13.84 6.23
C HIS A 152 -10.29 13.84 5.45
N LEU A 153 -11.41 13.42 6.05
CA LEU A 153 -12.72 13.42 5.40
C LEU A 153 -13.67 14.53 5.87
N ASN A 154 -13.36 15.19 6.99
CA ASN A 154 -14.18 16.27 7.57
C ASN A 154 -13.65 17.69 7.23
N GLN A 155 -13.02 17.83 6.05
CA GLN A 155 -12.54 19.14 5.56
C GLN A 155 -13.52 19.78 4.61
#